data_fb950a59d474ff6a41f459317179d1c9
#
_entry.id   fb950a59d474ff6a41f459317179d1c9
#
_cell.length_a   1.000
_cell.length_b   1.000
_cell.length_c   1.000
_cell.angle_alpha   90.00
_cell.angle_beta   90.00
_cell.angle_gamma   90.00
#
_symmetry.space_group_name_H-M   'P 1'
#
loop_
_entity.id
_entity.type
_entity.pdbx_description
1 polymer ?
#
loop_
_entity_poly.entity_id
_entity_poly.type
_entity_poly.pdbx_seq_one_letter_code
_entity_poly.pdbx_strand_id
1 'polypeptide(L)'
;MNDYPGGAWLTRYRERVNGDAELKVIGDWFTTTFALTFGDTRYAVKVEKGAIVDIITPKLDTRTPFGFRAPVAVWRKFLSANPPPLFHDFFAMLMRVPEFVLVGDSLIAMQNARALHRMMNIMRETGAPNV
;
A
#
# COMPACT_ATOMS: atom_id res chain seq x y z
N MET A 1 -16.03 -11.18 -11.51
CA MET A 1 -15.68 -10.24 -10.43
C MET A 1 -14.19 -9.89 -10.50
N ASN A 2 -13.87 -8.64 -10.44
CA ASN A 2 -12.50 -8.21 -10.61
C ASN A 2 -11.77 -8.16 -9.27
N ASP A 3 -10.60 -8.77 -9.22
CA ASP A 3 -9.72 -8.72 -8.07
C ASP A 3 -8.82 -7.51 -8.23
N TYR A 4 -9.36 -6.34 -7.91
CA TYR A 4 -8.58 -5.12 -7.95
C TYR A 4 -7.48 -5.17 -6.88
N PRO A 5 -6.23 -4.82 -7.17
CA PRO A 5 -5.73 -4.27 -8.44
C PRO A 5 -5.26 -5.31 -9.46
N GLY A 6 -5.40 -6.58 -9.18
CA GLY A 6 -5.00 -7.68 -10.04
C GLY A 6 -3.59 -8.18 -9.77
N GLY A 7 -3.39 -9.50 -10.01
CA GLY A 7 -2.11 -10.15 -9.69
C GLY A 7 -0.93 -9.60 -10.48
N ALA A 8 -1.15 -9.28 -11.76
CA ALA A 8 -0.09 -8.72 -12.60
C ALA A 8 0.38 -7.35 -12.07
N TRP A 9 -0.56 -6.52 -11.61
CA TRP A 9 -0.23 -5.23 -11.04
C TRP A 9 0.56 -5.39 -9.74
N LEU A 10 0.14 -6.32 -8.89
CA LEU A 10 0.84 -6.58 -7.62
C LEU A 10 2.27 -7.04 -7.85
N THR A 11 2.50 -7.85 -8.88
CA THR A 11 3.84 -8.30 -9.25
C THR A 11 4.70 -7.12 -9.69
N ARG A 12 4.16 -6.24 -10.54
CA ARG A 12 4.89 -5.04 -10.98
C ARG A 12 5.19 -4.11 -9.81
N TYR A 13 4.23 -3.93 -8.91
CA TYR A 13 4.41 -3.10 -7.72
C TYR A 13 5.54 -3.63 -6.86
N ARG A 14 5.54 -4.93 -6.59
CA ARG A 14 6.60 -5.59 -5.81
C ARG A 14 7.97 -5.37 -6.45
N GLU A 15 8.07 -5.54 -7.76
CA GLU A 15 9.33 -5.36 -8.48
C GLU A 15 9.82 -3.92 -8.37
N ARG A 16 8.93 -2.95 -8.49
CA ARG A 16 9.32 -1.53 -8.38
C ARG A 16 9.77 -1.18 -6.97
N VAL A 17 9.08 -1.66 -5.96
CA VAL A 17 9.48 -1.44 -4.57
C VAL A 17 10.87 -2.02 -4.35
N ASN A 18 11.10 -3.24 -4.81
CA ASN A 18 12.37 -3.94 -4.56
C ASN A 18 13.53 -3.36 -5.37
N GLY A 19 13.24 -2.64 -6.43
CA GLY A 19 14.25 -1.93 -7.20
C GLY A 19 14.48 -0.48 -6.79
N ASP A 20 13.74 0.02 -5.80
CA ASP A 20 13.79 1.42 -5.43
C ASP A 20 15.02 1.74 -4.56
N ALA A 21 15.84 2.67 -5.04
CA ALA A 21 17.08 3.03 -4.34
C ALA A 21 16.80 3.75 -3.02
N GLU A 22 15.75 4.56 -2.97
CA GLU A 22 15.40 5.29 -1.75
C GLU A 22 14.98 4.34 -0.63
N LEU A 23 14.17 3.33 -0.94
CA LEU A 23 13.73 2.35 0.05
C LEU A 23 14.85 1.47 0.56
N LYS A 24 15.90 1.26 -0.22
CA LYS A 24 17.08 0.53 0.24
C LYS A 24 17.79 1.26 1.38
N VAL A 25 17.62 2.56 1.45
CA VAL A 25 18.19 3.40 2.52
C VAL A 25 17.19 3.61 3.64
N ILE A 26 16.04 4.24 3.33
CA ILE A 26 15.07 4.62 4.38
C ILE A 26 14.28 3.45 4.92
N GLY A 27 14.20 2.35 4.17
CA GLY A 27 13.43 1.16 4.58
C GLY A 27 14.23 0.14 5.37
N ASP A 28 15.50 0.40 5.68
CA ASP A 28 16.39 -0.56 6.32
C ASP A 28 15.84 -1.06 7.68
N TRP A 29 15.09 -0.21 8.38
CA TRP A 29 14.49 -0.55 9.67
C TRP A 29 13.01 -0.95 9.54
N PHE A 30 12.48 -1.01 8.31
CA PHE A 30 11.08 -1.31 8.08
C PHE A 30 10.90 -2.79 7.77
N THR A 31 10.55 -3.56 8.79
CA THR A 31 10.25 -4.98 8.67
C THR A 31 8.90 -5.22 9.36
N THR A 32 7.88 -5.54 8.57
CA THR A 32 6.53 -5.77 9.06
C THR A 32 5.69 -6.47 8.01
N THR A 33 4.49 -6.88 8.40
CA THR A 33 3.46 -7.33 7.46
C THR A 33 2.27 -6.41 7.65
N PHE A 34 1.86 -5.71 6.59
CA PHE A 34 0.70 -4.83 6.69
C PHE A 34 -0.34 -5.20 5.64
N ALA A 35 -1.58 -4.79 5.89
CA ALA A 35 -2.70 -5.12 5.02
C ALA A 35 -2.99 -3.99 4.05
N LEU A 36 -3.36 -4.35 2.82
CA LEU A 36 -3.95 -3.43 1.86
C LEU A 36 -5.30 -4.00 1.47
N THR A 37 -6.37 -3.24 1.70
CA THR A 37 -7.72 -3.68 1.38
C THR A 37 -8.30 -2.77 0.30
N PHE A 38 -8.57 -3.37 -0.84
CA PHE A 38 -9.12 -2.71 -2.03
C PHE A 38 -10.57 -3.12 -2.15
N GLY A 39 -11.48 -2.31 -1.59
CA GLY A 39 -12.88 -2.72 -1.51
C GLY A 39 -13.03 -3.96 -0.63
N ASP A 40 -13.42 -5.07 -1.22
CA ASP A 40 -13.61 -6.33 -0.50
C ASP A 40 -12.40 -7.26 -0.56
N THR A 41 -11.36 -6.88 -1.29
CA THR A 41 -10.19 -7.74 -1.49
C THR A 41 -9.04 -7.27 -0.61
N ARG A 42 -8.57 -8.15 0.25
CA ARG A 42 -7.50 -7.86 1.21
C ARG A 42 -6.24 -8.64 0.88
N TYR A 43 -5.11 -7.97 0.95
CA TYR A 43 -3.80 -8.58 0.78
C TYR A 43 -2.94 -8.29 2.00
N ALA A 44 -2.05 -9.23 2.32
CA ALA A 44 -1.01 -9.02 3.32
C ALA A 44 0.32 -8.83 2.59
N VAL A 45 0.97 -7.71 2.84
CA VAL A 45 2.25 -7.36 2.22
C VAL A 45 3.35 -7.59 3.24
N LYS A 46 4.20 -8.58 2.98
CA LYS A 46 5.32 -8.91 3.88
C LYS A 46 6.55 -8.14 3.47
N VAL A 47 7.07 -7.35 4.39
CA VAL A 47 8.20 -6.46 4.14
C VAL A 47 9.36 -6.84 5.06
N GLU A 48 10.55 -6.95 4.51
CA GLU A 48 11.78 -7.11 5.26
C GLU A 48 12.80 -6.08 4.78
N LYS A 49 13.26 -5.23 5.67
CA LYS A 49 14.23 -4.17 5.41
C LYS A 49 13.85 -3.33 4.18
N GLY A 50 12.58 -2.98 4.11
CA GLY A 50 12.06 -2.14 3.03
C GLY A 50 11.82 -2.85 1.70
N ALA A 51 12.03 -4.16 1.62
CA ALA A 51 11.75 -4.94 0.41
C ALA A 51 10.51 -5.80 0.63
N ILE A 52 9.67 -5.91 -0.39
CA ILE A 52 8.51 -6.79 -0.34
C ILE A 52 8.98 -8.20 -0.66
N VAL A 53 8.88 -9.09 0.33
CA VAL A 53 9.28 -10.48 0.15
C VAL A 53 8.11 -11.36 -0.28
N ASP A 54 6.87 -10.94 -0.02
CA ASP A 54 5.69 -11.65 -0.48
C ASP A 54 4.45 -10.76 -0.39
N ILE A 55 3.46 -11.06 -1.24
CA ILE A 55 2.12 -10.48 -1.15
C ILE A 55 1.16 -11.65 -1.22
N ILE A 56 0.41 -11.86 -0.15
CA ILE A 56 -0.46 -13.04 -0.02
C ILE A 56 -1.89 -12.64 0.34
N THR A 57 -2.81 -13.55 0.08
CA THR A 57 -4.16 -13.46 0.65
C THR A 57 -4.07 -13.88 2.11
N PRO A 58 -4.48 -13.02 3.07
CA PRO A 58 -4.33 -13.36 4.49
C PRO A 58 -5.13 -14.60 4.87
N LYS A 59 -4.54 -15.40 5.76
CA LYS A 59 -5.18 -16.54 6.40
C LYS A 59 -5.53 -16.19 7.84
N LEU A 60 -6.21 -17.10 8.53
CA LEU A 60 -6.63 -16.83 9.92
C LEU A 60 -5.46 -16.51 10.84
N ASP A 61 -4.30 -17.10 10.60
CA ASP A 61 -3.10 -16.89 11.41
C ASP A 61 -2.18 -15.79 10.90
N THR A 62 -2.53 -15.14 9.80
CA THR A 62 -1.71 -14.05 9.24
C THR A 62 -1.91 -12.80 10.07
N ARG A 63 -0.82 -12.30 10.66
CA ARG A 63 -0.86 -11.09 11.46
C ARG A 63 -0.50 -9.88 10.61
N THR A 64 -1.35 -8.86 10.68
CA THR A 64 -1.13 -7.57 10.03
C THR A 64 -1.32 -6.50 11.11
N PRO A 65 -0.22 -6.07 11.77
CA PRO A 65 -0.33 -5.08 12.85
C PRO A 65 -1.09 -3.83 12.48
N PHE A 66 -1.00 -3.42 11.21
CA PHE A 66 -1.78 -2.30 10.69
C PHE A 66 -2.10 -2.55 9.23
N GLY A 67 -2.93 -1.69 8.67
CA GLY A 67 -3.25 -1.76 7.24
C GLY A 67 -4.01 -0.53 6.78
N PHE A 68 -4.22 -0.45 5.48
CA PHE A 68 -4.97 0.63 4.85
C PHE A 68 -6.15 0.04 4.11
N ARG A 69 -7.32 0.64 4.31
CA ARG A 69 -8.57 0.15 3.72
C ARG A 69 -9.31 1.29 3.06
N ALA A 70 -9.80 1.05 1.86
CA ALA A 70 -10.65 2.02 1.16
C ALA A 70 -11.46 1.32 0.07
N PRO A 71 -12.58 1.92 -0.35
CA PRO A 71 -13.30 1.45 -1.54
C PRO A 71 -12.40 1.52 -2.77
N VAL A 72 -12.67 0.69 -3.75
CA VAL A 72 -11.91 0.68 -5.00
C VAL A 72 -11.92 2.05 -5.67
N ALA A 73 -13.05 2.77 -5.62
CA ALA A 73 -13.15 4.10 -6.20
C ALA A 73 -12.11 5.07 -5.64
N VAL A 74 -11.82 4.99 -4.34
CA VAL A 74 -10.79 5.82 -3.68
C VAL A 74 -9.41 5.44 -4.17
N TRP A 75 -9.12 4.13 -4.24
CA TRP A 75 -7.85 3.65 -4.75
C TRP A 75 -7.62 4.08 -6.21
N ARG A 76 -8.69 4.02 -7.05
CA ARG A 76 -8.58 4.44 -8.44
C ARG A 76 -8.18 5.91 -8.57
N LYS A 77 -8.71 6.77 -7.70
CA LYS A 77 -8.35 8.19 -7.70
C LYS A 77 -6.89 8.37 -7.28
N PHE A 78 -6.44 7.66 -6.24
CA PHE A 78 -5.07 7.74 -5.78
C PHE A 78 -4.07 7.24 -6.83
N LEU A 79 -4.42 6.18 -7.55
CA LEU A 79 -3.54 5.55 -8.55
C LEU A 79 -3.64 6.17 -9.93
N SER A 80 -4.49 7.18 -10.10
CA SER A 80 -4.63 7.91 -11.35
C SER A 80 -3.35 8.68 -11.69
N ALA A 81 -3.07 8.85 -12.99
CA ALA A 81 -1.93 9.63 -13.44
C ALA A 81 -2.03 11.09 -13.00
N ASN A 82 -3.25 11.62 -12.94
CA ASN A 82 -3.53 12.99 -12.48
C ASN A 82 -4.56 12.92 -11.36
N PRO A 83 -4.13 12.57 -10.12
CA PRO A 83 -5.10 12.42 -9.05
C PRO A 83 -5.79 13.73 -8.71
N PRO A 84 -7.09 13.69 -8.38
CA PRO A 84 -7.79 14.87 -7.90
C PRO A 84 -7.15 15.41 -6.63
N PRO A 85 -7.43 16.67 -6.24
CA PRO A 85 -6.97 17.21 -4.96
C PRO A 85 -7.32 16.26 -3.81
N LEU A 86 -6.44 16.14 -2.83
CA LEU A 86 -6.49 15.22 -1.68
C LEU A 86 -6.08 13.78 -2.01
N PHE A 87 -6.13 13.35 -3.28
CA PHE A 87 -5.83 11.97 -3.66
C PHE A 87 -4.42 11.80 -4.18
N HIS A 88 -3.62 12.85 -4.18
CA HIS A 88 -2.23 12.80 -4.65
C HIS A 88 -1.23 12.40 -3.55
N ASP A 89 -1.67 12.36 -2.30
CA ASP A 89 -0.82 12.06 -1.14
C ASP A 89 -1.61 11.22 -0.15
N PHE A 90 -1.06 10.05 0.23
CA PHE A 90 -1.82 9.16 1.12
C PHE A 90 -1.98 9.74 2.54
N PHE A 91 -1.06 10.58 3.00
CA PHE A 91 -1.25 11.28 4.28
C PHE A 91 -2.42 12.25 4.22
N ALA A 92 -2.55 12.98 3.10
CA ALA A 92 -3.70 13.86 2.90
C ALA A 92 -4.99 13.05 2.88
N MET A 93 -4.99 11.88 2.25
CA MET A 93 -6.16 11.00 2.25
C MET A 93 -6.51 10.51 3.65
N LEU A 94 -5.51 10.12 4.43
CA LEU A 94 -5.76 9.67 5.82
C LEU A 94 -6.41 10.76 6.64
N MET A 95 -6.06 12.01 6.42
CA MET A 95 -6.59 13.14 7.18
C MET A 95 -7.91 13.68 6.65
N ARG A 96 -8.15 13.59 5.35
CA ARG A 96 -9.24 14.31 4.70
C ARG A 96 -10.25 13.44 3.97
N VAL A 97 -9.94 12.19 3.67
CA VAL A 97 -10.84 11.28 2.96
C VAL A 97 -11.33 10.23 3.96
N PRO A 98 -12.60 10.36 4.45
CA PRO A 98 -13.09 9.46 5.50
C PRO A 98 -13.06 7.99 5.13
N GLU A 99 -13.21 7.66 3.85
CA GLU A 99 -13.23 6.28 3.38
C GLU A 99 -11.84 5.63 3.35
N PHE A 100 -10.76 6.42 3.43
CA PHE A 100 -9.41 5.89 3.45
C PHE A 100 -8.96 5.75 4.91
N VAL A 101 -8.93 4.52 5.40
CA VAL A 101 -8.81 4.26 6.83
C VAL A 101 -7.52 3.49 7.13
N LEU A 102 -6.77 3.99 8.12
CA LEU A 102 -5.69 3.24 8.74
C LEU A 102 -6.29 2.37 9.83
N VAL A 103 -6.18 1.06 9.70
CA VAL A 103 -6.69 0.09 10.68
C VAL A 103 -5.53 -0.51 11.45
N GLY A 104 -5.77 -0.85 12.72
CA GLY A 104 -4.76 -1.50 13.56
C GLY A 104 -3.89 -0.52 14.30
N ASP A 105 -2.62 -0.88 14.47
CA ASP A 105 -1.68 -0.11 15.28
C ASP A 105 -1.12 1.09 14.54
N SER A 106 -1.71 2.25 14.80
CA SER A 106 -1.30 3.49 14.15
C SER A 106 0.10 3.93 14.55
N LEU A 107 0.54 3.56 15.75
CA LEU A 107 1.89 3.92 16.19
C LEU A 107 2.96 3.23 15.34
N ILE A 108 2.79 1.92 15.11
CA ILE A 108 3.72 1.18 14.25
C ILE A 108 3.74 1.79 12.85
N ALA A 109 2.55 2.12 12.30
CA ALA A 109 2.48 2.75 11.00
C ALA A 109 3.22 4.09 10.97
N MET A 110 2.99 4.94 11.95
CA MET A 110 3.59 6.28 11.96
C MET A 110 5.09 6.26 12.23
N GLN A 111 5.58 5.28 12.99
CA GLN A 111 7.02 5.10 13.18
C GLN A 111 7.73 4.78 11.87
N ASN A 112 7.01 4.25 10.89
CA ASN A 112 7.56 3.90 9.58
C ASN A 112 6.96 4.76 8.46
N ALA A 113 6.48 5.96 8.82
CA ALA A 113 5.74 6.83 7.90
C ALA A 113 6.53 7.15 6.63
N ARG A 114 7.83 7.37 6.76
CA ARG A 114 8.66 7.74 5.61
C ARG A 114 8.75 6.61 4.58
N ALA A 115 8.99 5.39 5.05
CA ALA A 115 9.02 4.22 4.17
C ALA A 115 7.65 3.96 3.56
N LEU A 116 6.58 4.07 4.36
CA LEU A 116 5.22 3.90 3.87
C LEU A 116 4.86 4.93 2.81
N HIS A 117 5.22 6.19 3.04
CA HIS A 117 4.96 7.27 2.07
C HIS A 117 5.61 6.95 0.72
N ARG A 118 6.86 6.51 0.74
CA ARG A 118 7.55 6.12 -0.49
C ARG A 118 6.90 4.91 -1.15
N MET A 119 6.56 3.88 -0.38
CA MET A 119 5.90 2.68 -0.91
C MET A 119 4.55 3.02 -1.54
N MET A 120 3.78 3.92 -0.93
CA MET A 120 2.48 4.32 -1.49
C MET A 120 2.65 5.14 -2.77
N ASN A 121 3.68 5.99 -2.84
CA ASN A 121 3.97 6.73 -4.07
C ASN A 121 4.38 5.80 -5.21
N ILE A 122 5.10 4.73 -4.92
CA ILE A 122 5.49 3.74 -5.93
C ILE A 122 4.26 3.04 -6.52
N MET A 123 3.17 2.93 -5.77
CA MET A 123 1.92 2.42 -6.34
C MET A 123 1.50 3.22 -7.57
N ARG A 124 1.54 4.56 -7.48
CA ARG A 124 1.18 5.42 -8.62
C ARG A 124 2.18 5.28 -9.75
N GLU A 125 3.47 5.16 -9.42
CA GLU A 125 4.51 4.98 -10.43
C GLU A 125 4.37 3.66 -11.18
N THR A 126 3.74 2.67 -10.56
CA THR A 126 3.45 1.37 -11.20
C THR A 126 2.41 1.52 -12.30
N GLY A 127 1.63 2.58 -12.27
CA GLY A 127 0.56 2.84 -13.22
C GLY A 127 -0.79 2.35 -12.72
N ALA A 128 -1.85 2.76 -13.42
CA ALA A 128 -3.20 2.36 -13.03
C ALA A 128 -3.42 0.86 -13.33
N PRO A 129 -4.07 0.13 -12.41
CA PRO A 129 -4.44 -1.26 -12.70
C PRO A 129 -5.43 -1.36 -13.86
N ASN A 130 -5.33 -2.45 -14.64
CA ASN A 130 -6.20 -2.70 -15.80
C ASN A 130 -7.47 -3.48 -15.44
N VAL A 131 -7.96 -3.35 -14.24
CA VAL A 131 -9.14 -4.08 -13.78
C VAL A 131 -10.20 -3.15 -13.20
#